data_9c7c5da2ac0223111f3f6c0b86d63b13
#
_entry.id   9c7c5da2ac0223111f3f6c0b86d63b13
#
_cell.length_a   1.000
_cell.length_b   1.000
_cell.length_c   1.000
_cell.angle_alpha   90.00
_cell.angle_beta   90.00
_cell.angle_gamma   90.00
#
_symmetry.space_group_name_H-M   'P 1'
#
loop_
_entity.id
_entity.type
_entity.pdbx_description
1 polymer ?
#
loop_
_entity_poly.entity_id
_entity_poly.type
_entity_poly.pdbx_seq_one_letter_code
_entity_poly.pdbx_strand_id
1 'polypeptide(L)'
;ILHSGQPLVLGAFTITPLASRHFQFPDPEMVATMLTDAEIPEPLVPPVSAFDYKLGEAWVLHVSHPKGSFLIVGSAGFIPGQLAGMDVDVVFLGVGGIGSQTADYRMQFWSETVGRISPERIIPIHWDSLTGPLDGPMTGEIRIAGFLSRGADETLAFLKARAAENSAVTLQTLPRFEEVILFP
;
A
#
# COMPACT_ATOMS: atom_id res chain seq x y z
N ILE A 1 -14.73 14.23 -6.51
CA ILE A 1 -13.50 14.08 -7.32
C ILE A 1 -12.34 14.49 -6.43
N LEU A 2 -11.32 13.64 -6.30
CA LEU A 2 -10.09 13.97 -5.60
C LEU A 2 -9.13 14.68 -6.55
N HIS A 3 -8.39 15.66 -6.02
CA HIS A 3 -7.32 16.32 -6.76
C HIS A 3 -6.02 16.19 -5.97
N SER A 4 -4.97 15.80 -6.66
CA SER A 4 -3.65 15.60 -6.03
C SER A 4 -3.15 16.89 -5.38
N GLY A 5 -2.74 16.79 -4.11
CA GLY A 5 -2.24 17.92 -3.33
C GLY A 5 -3.32 18.85 -2.76
N GLN A 6 -4.61 18.60 -3.03
CA GLN A 6 -5.68 19.42 -2.42
C GLN A 6 -6.14 18.82 -1.09
N PRO A 7 -5.92 19.52 0.03
CA PRO A 7 -6.31 19.03 1.34
C PRO A 7 -7.83 19.11 1.54
N LEU A 8 -8.37 18.10 2.21
CA LEU A 8 -9.72 18.05 2.74
C LEU A 8 -9.64 18.10 4.26
N VAL A 9 -10.35 19.03 4.87
CA VAL A 9 -10.44 19.14 6.33
C VAL A 9 -11.70 18.41 6.83
N LEU A 10 -11.50 17.48 7.76
CA LEU A 10 -12.57 16.72 8.40
C LEU A 10 -12.36 16.74 9.92
N GLY A 11 -13.04 17.65 10.59
CA GLY A 11 -12.82 17.88 12.03
C GLY A 11 -11.38 18.29 12.32
N ALA A 12 -10.70 17.54 13.17
CA ALA A 12 -9.29 17.78 13.50
C ALA A 12 -8.30 17.18 12.47
N PHE A 13 -8.81 16.46 11.47
CA PHE A 13 -7.98 15.83 10.46
C PHE A 13 -7.87 16.69 9.21
N THR A 14 -6.67 16.72 8.63
CA THR A 14 -6.44 17.20 7.27
C THR A 14 -5.96 16.03 6.42
N ILE A 15 -6.71 15.71 5.37
CA ILE A 15 -6.43 14.59 4.47
C ILE A 15 -5.98 15.17 3.13
N THR A 16 -4.75 14.90 2.73
CA THR A 16 -4.20 15.33 1.44
C THR A 16 -3.96 14.11 0.55
N PRO A 17 -4.79 13.92 -0.50
CA PRO A 17 -4.55 12.87 -1.48
C PRO A 17 -3.38 13.26 -2.39
N LEU A 18 -2.50 12.32 -2.67
CA LEU A 18 -1.40 12.45 -3.61
C LEU A 18 -1.56 11.38 -4.68
N ALA A 19 -1.62 11.78 -5.95
CA ALA A 19 -1.70 10.82 -7.04
C ALA A 19 -0.50 9.88 -6.98
N SER A 20 -0.72 8.60 -7.20
CA SER A 20 0.31 7.58 -7.13
C SER A 20 0.20 6.63 -8.33
N ARG A 21 0.94 5.56 -8.30
CA ARG A 21 0.85 4.48 -9.29
C ARG A 21 0.54 3.18 -8.58
N HIS A 22 -0.28 2.36 -9.25
CA HIS A 22 -0.42 0.98 -8.84
C HIS A 22 0.92 0.25 -9.08
N PHE A 23 1.23 -0.79 -8.28
CA PHE A 23 2.43 -1.57 -8.53
C PHE A 23 2.37 -2.19 -9.94
N GLN A 24 3.53 -2.31 -10.58
CA GLN A 24 3.61 -2.97 -11.89
C GLN A 24 3.54 -4.47 -11.69
N PHE A 25 2.56 -5.10 -12.31
CA PHE A 25 2.51 -6.56 -12.35
C PHE A 25 3.73 -7.08 -13.11
N PRO A 26 4.36 -8.18 -12.65
CA PRO A 26 5.54 -8.73 -13.30
C PRO A 26 5.32 -9.19 -14.75
N ASP A 27 4.07 -9.51 -15.08
CA ASP A 27 3.66 -9.95 -16.43
C ASP A 27 2.88 -8.83 -17.14
N PRO A 28 3.52 -8.12 -18.08
CA PRO A 28 2.88 -7.03 -18.80
C PRO A 28 1.76 -7.48 -19.75
N GLU A 29 1.77 -8.71 -20.26
CA GLU A 29 0.71 -9.21 -21.16
C GLU A 29 -0.59 -9.43 -20.39
N MET A 30 -0.48 -9.90 -19.15
CA MET A 30 -1.63 -10.05 -18.28
C MET A 30 -2.24 -8.71 -17.90
N VAL A 31 -1.39 -7.71 -17.66
CA VAL A 31 -1.83 -6.34 -17.39
C VAL A 31 -2.61 -5.78 -18.56
N ALA A 32 -2.10 -5.96 -19.78
CA ALA A 32 -2.73 -5.44 -20.99
C ALA A 32 -4.14 -6.01 -21.20
N THR A 33 -4.40 -7.25 -20.81
CA THR A 33 -5.72 -7.88 -20.96
C THR A 33 -6.72 -7.48 -19.85
N MET A 34 -6.25 -7.20 -18.64
CA MET A 34 -7.12 -6.95 -17.50
C MET A 34 -7.36 -5.47 -17.21
N LEU A 35 -6.50 -4.58 -17.71
CA LEU A 35 -6.40 -3.21 -17.22
C LEU A 35 -6.33 -2.16 -18.35
N THR A 36 -6.81 -2.51 -19.53
CA THR A 36 -6.73 -1.66 -20.72
C THR A 36 -7.53 -0.36 -20.61
N ASP A 37 -8.59 -0.34 -19.80
CA ASP A 37 -9.44 0.84 -19.63
C ASP A 37 -9.37 1.33 -18.18
N ALA A 38 -9.08 2.61 -18.00
CA ALA A 38 -8.99 3.23 -16.69
C ALA A 38 -10.36 3.52 -16.06
N GLU A 39 -11.42 3.54 -16.86
CA GLU A 39 -12.76 3.95 -16.46
C GLU A 39 -13.77 2.81 -16.62
N ILE A 40 -14.74 2.76 -15.71
CA ILE A 40 -15.95 1.95 -15.84
C ILE A 40 -16.98 2.84 -16.55
N PRO A 41 -17.34 2.52 -17.82
CA PRO A 41 -18.14 3.43 -18.64
C PRO A 41 -19.57 3.59 -18.13
N GLU A 42 -20.10 2.57 -17.43
CA GLU A 42 -21.45 2.59 -16.86
C GLU A 42 -21.46 1.93 -15.48
N PRO A 43 -22.41 2.28 -14.60
CA PRO A 43 -22.53 1.64 -13.29
C PRO A 43 -22.67 0.13 -13.39
N LEU A 44 -21.81 -0.59 -12.68
CA LEU A 44 -21.85 -2.04 -12.60
C LEU A 44 -23.00 -2.46 -11.67
N VAL A 45 -23.83 -3.38 -12.15
CA VAL A 45 -24.94 -3.96 -11.38
C VAL A 45 -24.59 -5.40 -11.00
N PRO A 46 -24.29 -5.71 -9.73
CA PRO A 46 -23.94 -7.06 -9.31
C PRO A 46 -25.06 -8.10 -9.60
N PRO A 47 -24.70 -9.35 -9.90
CA PRO A 47 -23.35 -9.91 -9.95
C PRO A 47 -22.62 -9.58 -11.26
N VAL A 48 -21.35 -9.17 -11.17
CA VAL A 48 -20.48 -8.89 -12.32
C VAL A 48 -19.17 -9.66 -12.21
N SER A 49 -18.48 -9.84 -13.33
CA SER A 49 -17.17 -10.46 -13.36
C SER A 49 -16.14 -9.56 -12.66
N ALA A 50 -15.14 -10.18 -12.01
CA ALA A 50 -14.01 -9.42 -11.46
C ALA A 50 -13.24 -8.65 -12.56
N PHE A 51 -13.31 -9.08 -13.81
CA PHE A 51 -12.69 -8.42 -14.96
C PHE A 51 -13.45 -7.18 -15.46
N ASP A 52 -14.68 -6.97 -15.00
CA ASP A 52 -15.44 -5.75 -15.30
C ASP A 52 -14.96 -4.57 -14.46
N TYR A 53 -14.32 -4.84 -13.31
CA TYR A 53 -13.69 -3.80 -12.51
C TYR A 53 -12.39 -3.33 -13.16
N LYS A 54 -12.14 -2.03 -13.07
CA LYS A 54 -10.93 -1.40 -13.60
C LYS A 54 -10.01 -1.00 -12.46
N LEU A 55 -8.72 -0.86 -12.73
CA LEU A 55 -7.74 -0.47 -11.70
C LEU A 55 -7.99 0.92 -11.14
N GLY A 56 -8.50 1.83 -11.97
CA GLY A 56 -8.65 3.21 -11.60
C GLY A 56 -7.31 3.88 -11.25
N GLU A 57 -7.39 4.92 -10.44
CA GLU A 57 -6.22 5.66 -9.96
C GLU A 57 -5.73 5.09 -8.62
N ALA A 58 -4.42 5.09 -8.44
CA ALA A 58 -3.81 4.79 -7.14
C ALA A 58 -3.49 6.09 -6.40
N TRP A 59 -3.71 6.09 -5.09
CA TRP A 59 -3.52 7.24 -4.24
C TRP A 59 -2.65 6.91 -3.02
N VAL A 60 -1.83 7.89 -2.64
CA VAL A 60 -1.26 7.97 -1.29
C VAL A 60 -2.08 9.01 -0.53
N LEU A 61 -2.49 8.69 0.68
CA LEU A 61 -3.20 9.62 1.54
C LEU A 61 -2.29 10.08 2.67
N HIS A 62 -1.99 11.36 2.73
CA HIS A 62 -1.36 11.98 3.89
C HIS A 62 -2.45 12.47 4.83
N VAL A 63 -2.45 12.00 6.05
CA VAL A 63 -3.40 12.37 7.09
C VAL A 63 -2.65 13.02 8.24
N SER A 64 -2.94 14.27 8.51
CA SER A 64 -2.40 15.01 9.65
C SER A 64 -3.47 15.32 10.69
N HIS A 65 -3.08 15.28 11.96
CA HIS A 65 -3.86 15.58 13.12
C HIS A 65 -2.95 16.28 14.14
N PRO A 66 -3.45 17.12 15.08
CA PRO A 66 -2.60 17.79 16.10
C PRO A 66 -1.75 16.85 16.97
N LYS A 67 -2.07 15.55 16.99
CA LYS A 67 -1.31 14.53 17.75
C LYS A 67 -0.22 13.84 16.93
N GLY A 68 -0.22 13.98 15.60
CA GLY A 68 0.72 13.30 14.73
C GLY A 68 0.18 13.13 13.32
N SER A 69 0.94 12.47 12.46
CA SER A 69 0.62 12.29 11.06
C SER A 69 0.90 10.88 10.58
N PHE A 70 0.16 10.45 9.56
CA PHE A 70 0.42 9.18 8.92
C PHE A 70 0.19 9.21 7.41
N LEU A 71 0.88 8.32 6.70
CA LEU A 71 0.63 8.03 5.30
C LEU A 71 -0.09 6.70 5.14
N ILE A 72 -1.00 6.64 4.18
CA ILE A 72 -1.53 5.38 3.65
C ILE A 72 -1.04 5.25 2.22
N VAL A 73 -0.09 4.35 2.00
CA VAL A 73 0.39 3.95 0.68
C VAL A 73 -0.44 2.73 0.28
N GLY A 74 -1.52 2.94 -0.47
CA GLY A 74 -2.54 1.92 -0.70
C GLY A 74 -2.12 0.79 -1.66
N SER A 75 -1.05 0.98 -2.43
CA SER A 75 -0.50 -0.01 -3.36
C SER A 75 1.01 -0.06 -3.24
N ALA A 76 1.62 -1.16 -3.69
CA ALA A 76 3.07 -1.32 -3.74
C ALA A 76 3.73 -0.58 -4.94
N GLY A 77 3.08 0.43 -5.48
CA GLY A 77 3.62 1.35 -6.48
C GLY A 77 4.10 2.66 -5.86
N PHE A 78 4.82 3.46 -6.64
CA PHE A 78 5.35 4.75 -6.20
C PHE A 78 5.59 5.70 -7.39
N ILE A 79 5.66 6.98 -7.10
CA ILE A 79 6.17 8.01 -8.02
C ILE A 79 7.48 8.53 -7.43
N PRO A 80 8.60 8.43 -8.15
CA PRO A 80 9.89 8.88 -7.64
C PRO A 80 9.89 10.35 -7.19
N GLY A 81 10.42 10.59 -6.00
CA GLY A 81 10.55 11.93 -5.41
C GLY A 81 9.27 12.52 -4.82
N GLN A 82 8.11 11.89 -4.98
CA GLN A 82 6.82 12.47 -4.56
C GLN A 82 6.73 12.73 -3.06
N LEU A 83 7.28 11.83 -2.24
CA LEU A 83 7.20 11.92 -0.79
C LEU A 83 8.40 12.65 -0.15
N ALA A 84 9.27 13.26 -0.98
CA ALA A 84 10.44 13.95 -0.47
C ALA A 84 10.06 15.16 0.40
N GLY A 85 10.68 15.25 1.58
CA GLY A 85 10.47 16.36 2.52
C GLY A 85 9.17 16.29 3.32
N MET A 86 8.43 15.19 3.23
CA MET A 86 7.28 14.96 4.11
C MET A 86 7.76 14.48 5.47
N ASP A 87 7.18 15.04 6.53
CA ASP A 87 7.37 14.63 7.91
C ASP A 87 6.15 13.80 8.33
N VAL A 88 6.39 12.53 8.67
CA VAL A 88 5.33 11.54 8.91
C VAL A 88 5.76 10.55 9.99
N ASP A 89 4.94 10.40 11.02
CA ASP A 89 5.25 9.52 12.14
C ASP A 89 5.01 8.03 11.80
N VAL A 90 3.91 7.74 11.09
CA VAL A 90 3.49 6.37 10.80
C VAL A 90 3.20 6.18 9.31
N VAL A 91 3.63 5.05 8.74
CA VAL A 91 3.28 4.65 7.37
C VAL A 91 2.52 3.34 7.37
N PHE A 92 1.29 3.38 6.87
CA PHE A 92 0.56 2.18 6.44
C PHE A 92 1.03 1.84 5.03
N LEU A 93 1.88 0.84 4.91
CA LEU A 93 2.60 0.51 3.68
C LEU A 93 1.92 -0.66 2.96
N GLY A 94 1.27 -0.39 1.83
CA GLY A 94 0.71 -1.40 0.95
C GLY A 94 1.81 -2.22 0.29
N VAL A 95 1.88 -3.51 0.62
CA VAL A 95 2.99 -4.39 0.21
C VAL A 95 2.56 -5.58 -0.63
N GLY A 96 1.29 -5.62 -1.05
CA GLY A 96 0.77 -6.70 -1.90
C GLY A 96 1.62 -6.85 -3.17
N GLY A 97 2.14 -8.04 -3.41
CA GLY A 97 2.96 -8.37 -4.58
C GLY A 97 4.42 -7.94 -4.54
N ILE A 98 4.91 -7.27 -3.49
CA ILE A 98 6.33 -6.85 -3.39
C ILE A 98 7.28 -8.04 -3.44
N GLY A 99 6.94 -9.16 -2.81
CA GLY A 99 7.78 -10.36 -2.84
C GLY A 99 8.01 -10.93 -4.23
N SER A 100 7.10 -10.70 -5.18
CA SER A 100 7.23 -11.14 -6.56
C SER A 100 8.02 -10.17 -7.46
N GLN A 101 8.35 -8.99 -6.98
CA GLN A 101 9.09 -7.98 -7.73
C GLN A 101 10.59 -8.26 -7.74
N THR A 102 11.30 -7.65 -8.69
CA THR A 102 12.76 -7.70 -8.75
C THR A 102 13.38 -7.06 -7.50
N ALA A 103 14.61 -7.44 -7.17
CA ALA A 103 15.34 -6.83 -6.06
C ALA A 103 15.47 -5.31 -6.23
N ASP A 104 15.73 -4.83 -7.45
CA ASP A 104 15.86 -3.41 -7.76
C ASP A 104 14.56 -2.66 -7.54
N TYR A 105 13.42 -3.21 -7.98
CA TYR A 105 12.12 -2.62 -7.74
C TYR A 105 11.82 -2.51 -6.24
N ARG A 106 12.05 -3.57 -5.48
CA ARG A 106 11.84 -3.58 -4.02
C ARG A 106 12.68 -2.51 -3.33
N MET A 107 13.94 -2.35 -3.74
CA MET A 107 14.83 -1.32 -3.18
C MET A 107 14.37 0.09 -3.54
N GLN A 108 13.94 0.32 -4.78
CA GLN A 108 13.37 1.60 -5.20
C GLN A 108 12.09 1.92 -4.44
N PHE A 109 11.17 0.96 -4.35
CA PHE A 109 9.93 1.10 -3.58
C PHE A 109 10.21 1.51 -2.13
N TRP A 110 11.12 0.80 -1.46
CA TRP A 110 11.51 1.14 -0.09
C TRP A 110 12.11 2.55 0.00
N SER A 111 13.06 2.86 -0.88
CA SER A 111 13.72 4.17 -0.91
C SER A 111 12.74 5.32 -1.14
N GLU A 112 11.81 5.15 -2.08
CA GLU A 112 10.88 6.20 -2.48
C GLU A 112 9.68 6.35 -1.54
N THR A 113 9.38 5.35 -0.73
CA THR A 113 8.30 5.39 0.27
C THR A 113 8.85 5.62 1.67
N VAL A 114 9.46 4.63 2.27
CA VAL A 114 9.98 4.69 3.65
C VAL A 114 11.25 5.54 3.75
N GLY A 115 12.20 5.35 2.82
CA GLY A 115 13.49 6.02 2.86
C GLY A 115 13.40 7.55 2.71
N ARG A 116 12.40 8.04 1.99
CA ARG A 116 12.18 9.49 1.78
C ARG A 116 11.66 10.22 3.01
N ILE A 117 10.92 9.54 3.85
CA ILE A 117 10.20 10.14 4.98
C ILE A 117 10.73 9.69 6.33
N SER A 118 11.45 8.56 6.40
CA SER A 118 12.03 8.02 7.63
C SER A 118 11.05 7.98 8.81
N PRO A 119 9.90 7.30 8.70
CA PRO A 119 8.87 7.29 9.72
C PRO A 119 9.36 6.53 10.96
N GLU A 120 8.78 6.81 12.12
CA GLU A 120 9.07 6.04 13.33
C GLU A 120 8.49 4.62 13.29
N ARG A 121 7.34 4.47 12.58
CA ARG A 121 6.61 3.19 12.52
C ARG A 121 6.14 2.86 11.12
N ILE A 122 6.37 1.61 10.72
CA ILE A 122 5.87 1.03 9.47
C ILE A 122 4.87 -0.07 9.82
N ILE A 123 3.66 0.05 9.27
CA ILE A 123 2.59 -0.91 9.41
C ILE A 123 2.31 -1.48 8.02
N PRO A 124 2.78 -2.70 7.70
CA PRO A 124 2.46 -3.31 6.43
C PRO A 124 0.97 -3.63 6.34
N ILE A 125 0.36 -3.26 5.23
CA ILE A 125 -1.02 -3.58 4.86
C ILE A 125 -1.04 -4.30 3.51
N HIS A 126 -2.16 -4.92 3.16
CA HIS A 126 -2.30 -5.65 1.89
C HIS A 126 -1.25 -6.79 1.71
N TRP A 127 -0.85 -7.42 2.83
CA TRP A 127 0.05 -8.57 2.83
C TRP A 127 -0.68 -9.88 3.09
N ASP A 128 -1.89 -9.80 3.58
CA ASP A 128 -2.76 -10.91 3.92
C ASP A 128 -3.56 -11.42 2.71
N SER A 129 -4.16 -12.58 2.87
CA SER A 129 -4.95 -13.21 1.82
C SER A 129 -6.26 -12.47 1.56
N LEU A 130 -6.53 -12.14 0.29
CA LEU A 130 -7.80 -11.54 -0.15
C LEU A 130 -9.00 -12.49 0.05
N THR A 131 -8.77 -13.80 0.14
CA THR A 131 -9.81 -14.83 0.24
C THR A 131 -9.72 -15.64 1.52
N GLY A 132 -8.80 -15.30 2.40
CA GLY A 132 -8.64 -15.94 3.70
C GLY A 132 -9.77 -15.59 4.67
N PRO A 133 -9.97 -16.40 5.71
CA PRO A 133 -10.98 -16.12 6.72
C PRO A 133 -10.66 -14.82 7.47
N LEU A 134 -11.69 -14.06 7.81
CA LEU A 134 -11.55 -12.86 8.62
C LEU A 134 -11.25 -13.19 10.09
N ASP A 135 -11.65 -14.37 10.54
CA ASP A 135 -11.40 -14.86 11.89
C ASP A 135 -10.20 -15.81 11.93
N GLY A 136 -9.51 -15.87 13.05
CA GLY A 136 -8.37 -16.74 13.26
C GLY A 136 -7.03 -16.13 12.80
N PRO A 137 -5.97 -16.93 12.68
CA PRO A 137 -4.66 -16.45 12.28
C PRO A 137 -4.68 -15.81 10.91
N MET A 138 -4.01 -14.67 10.77
CA MET A 138 -3.80 -14.07 9.45
C MET A 138 -2.86 -14.95 8.64
N THR A 139 -3.26 -15.23 7.40
CA THR A 139 -2.44 -15.93 6.42
C THR A 139 -1.97 -14.94 5.37
N GLY A 140 -0.77 -15.12 4.85
CA GLY A 140 -0.28 -14.35 3.73
C GLY A 140 -1.05 -14.61 2.44
N GLU A 141 -0.69 -13.90 1.39
CA GLU A 141 -1.32 -14.01 0.06
C GLU A 141 -1.43 -15.45 -0.41
N ILE A 142 -2.61 -15.84 -0.86
CA ILE A 142 -2.84 -17.14 -1.47
C ILE A 142 -2.32 -17.12 -2.91
N ARG A 143 -1.69 -18.23 -3.33
CA ARG A 143 -1.37 -18.47 -4.73
C ARG A 143 -2.64 -18.67 -5.53
N ILE A 144 -3.06 -17.69 -6.28
CA ILE A 144 -4.06 -17.86 -7.33
C ILE A 144 -3.30 -18.07 -8.64
N ALA A 145 -3.23 -19.32 -9.09
CA ALA A 145 -2.79 -19.72 -10.44
C ALA A 145 -1.52 -19.00 -10.98
N GLY A 146 -0.46 -18.93 -10.20
CA GLY A 146 0.82 -18.34 -10.64
C GLY A 146 0.87 -16.83 -10.70
N PHE A 147 -0.22 -16.17 -10.46
CA PHE A 147 -0.44 -14.75 -10.72
C PHE A 147 -0.16 -13.82 -9.53
N LEU A 148 -0.56 -14.20 -8.32
CA LEU A 148 -0.41 -13.32 -7.15
C LEU A 148 0.53 -13.92 -6.10
N SER A 149 1.49 -14.65 -6.51
CA SER A 149 1.95 -15.58 -5.60
C SER A 149 3.36 -15.52 -5.27
N ARG A 150 4.06 -15.10 -4.96
CA ARG A 150 5.30 -15.31 -4.20
C ARG A 150 5.39 -14.16 -3.25
N GLY A 151 4.95 -14.38 -2.06
CA GLY A 151 5.21 -13.14 -1.68
C GLY A 151 5.07 -12.76 -0.22
N ALA A 152 4.18 -13.30 0.56
CA ALA A 152 4.09 -12.86 1.95
C ALA A 152 5.39 -13.11 2.70
N ASP A 153 6.01 -14.27 2.53
CA ASP A 153 7.26 -14.61 3.24
C ASP A 153 8.44 -13.77 2.73
N GLU A 154 8.59 -13.64 1.40
CA GLU A 154 9.62 -12.80 0.79
C GLU A 154 9.39 -11.32 1.07
N THR A 155 8.14 -10.87 1.05
CA THR A 155 7.77 -9.50 1.41
C THR A 155 8.15 -9.20 2.86
N LEU A 156 7.72 -10.03 3.81
CA LEU A 156 8.02 -9.84 5.22
C LEU A 156 9.51 -9.96 5.53
N ALA A 157 10.22 -10.90 4.87
CA ALA A 157 11.68 -11.01 4.99
C ALA A 157 12.38 -9.74 4.51
N PHE A 158 11.97 -9.20 3.35
CA PHE A 158 12.50 -7.95 2.83
C PHE A 158 12.26 -6.78 3.78
N LEU A 159 11.01 -6.60 4.26
CA LEU A 159 10.67 -5.51 5.17
C LEU A 159 11.45 -5.58 6.48
N LYS A 160 11.57 -6.78 7.07
CA LYS A 160 12.36 -7.01 8.29
C LYS A 160 13.83 -6.67 8.08
N ALA A 161 14.41 -7.11 6.96
CA ALA A 161 15.80 -6.80 6.63
C ALA A 161 16.03 -5.29 6.50
N ARG A 162 15.12 -4.58 5.83
CA ARG A 162 15.23 -3.11 5.67
C ARG A 162 15.02 -2.36 6.99
N ALA A 163 14.01 -2.74 7.79
CA ALA A 163 13.79 -2.11 9.08
C ALA A 163 14.95 -2.31 10.05
N ALA A 164 15.62 -3.47 10.00
CA ALA A 164 16.77 -3.76 10.85
C ALA A 164 18.00 -2.87 10.57
N GLU A 165 18.07 -2.22 9.40
CA GLU A 165 19.16 -1.29 9.05
C GLU A 165 19.01 0.08 9.75
N ASN A 166 17.82 0.39 10.26
CA ASN A 166 17.55 1.65 10.98
C ASN A 166 16.83 1.36 12.29
N SER A 167 17.54 1.39 13.40
CA SER A 167 16.99 1.13 14.73
C SER A 167 15.93 2.16 15.20
N ALA A 168 15.81 3.30 14.53
CA ALA A 168 14.77 4.28 14.82
C ALA A 168 13.41 3.90 14.22
N VAL A 169 13.37 2.93 13.31
CA VAL A 169 12.14 2.50 12.62
C VAL A 169 11.61 1.21 13.24
N THR A 170 10.35 1.21 13.63
CA THR A 170 9.65 0.02 14.12
C THR A 170 8.78 -0.57 13.01
N LEU A 171 8.97 -1.85 12.68
CA LEU A 171 8.08 -2.62 11.80
C LEU A 171 7.10 -3.42 12.65
N GLN A 172 5.82 -3.19 12.48
CA GLN A 172 4.77 -3.78 13.32
C GLN A 172 3.53 -4.11 12.50
N THR A 173 2.97 -5.30 12.66
CA THR A 173 1.61 -5.61 12.20
C THR A 173 0.58 -5.20 13.24
N LEU A 174 -0.63 -4.84 12.79
CA LEU A 174 -1.72 -4.54 13.72
C LEU A 174 -2.49 -5.81 14.10
N PRO A 175 -2.98 -5.90 15.35
CA PRO A 175 -3.96 -6.91 15.73
C PRO A 175 -5.27 -6.67 14.98
N ARG A 176 -6.06 -7.74 14.77
CA ARG A 176 -7.39 -7.62 14.19
C ARG A 176 -8.40 -7.20 15.25
N PHE A 177 -9.29 -6.28 14.89
CA PHE A 177 -10.44 -5.87 15.69
C PHE A 177 -10.08 -5.34 17.09
N GLU A 178 -8.86 -4.90 17.28
CA GLU A 178 -8.40 -4.27 18.52
C GLU A 178 -8.00 -2.81 18.26
N GLU A 179 -8.26 -1.96 19.24
CA GLU A 179 -7.81 -0.57 19.18
C GLU A 179 -6.30 -0.48 19.39
N VAL A 180 -5.64 0.32 18.57
CA VAL A 180 -4.21 0.58 18.64
C VAL A 180 -3.95 2.08 18.71
N ILE A 181 -3.13 2.48 19.67
CA ILE A 181 -2.66 3.86 19.77
C ILE A 181 -1.58 4.06 18.68
N LEU A 182 -1.85 4.94 17.74
CA LEU A 182 -0.91 5.27 16.67
C LEU A 182 0.17 6.26 17.12
N PHE A 183 -0.20 7.20 17.97
CA PHE A 183 0.68 8.23 18.48
C PHE A 183 0.74 8.16 20.01
N PRO A 184 1.90 8.13 20.62
CA PRO A 184 2.06 8.09 22.07
C PRO A 184 1.51 9.35 22.79
#